data_0c613f646ceb62b01e30fe55420ba6e5
#
_entry.id   0c613f646ceb62b01e30fe55420ba6e5
#
_cell.length_a   1.000
_cell.length_b   1.000
_cell.length_c   1.000
_cell.angle_alpha   90.00
_cell.angle_beta   90.00
_cell.angle_gamma   90.00
#
_symmetry.space_group_name_H-M   'P 1'
#
loop_
_entity.id
_entity.type
_entity.pdbx_description
1 polymer ?
#
loop_
_entity_poly.entity_id
_entity_poly.type
_entity_poly.pdbx_seq_one_letter_code
_entity_poly.pdbx_strand_id
1 'polypeptide(L)'
;MSYTSTYPKTFDRFLRFKNITENTPESAEETRLYGTFDIWIAGAFEAITAYCGQVVQATTGKVYTFDFNALVAESTGNDYYLLPVLNVPITVSSIGYKRTVFDTVTTISSSDYSLQTVNGEKRIYFQTWSGYDKGYITANVGYTDTNMPEWVQQVAVELVAEIYAESGLGDSRLGVSQKAESFQGISGTNAFYNLTERHKKMLKKYTLILP
;
A
#
# COMPACT_ATOMS: atom_id res chain seq x y z
N MET A 1 0.90 -12.56 -27.46
CA MET A 1 1.14 -12.97 -26.05
C MET A 1 0.32 -12.08 -25.16
N SER A 2 -0.42 -12.62 -24.18
CA SER A 2 -1.16 -11.79 -23.23
C SER A 2 -0.18 -10.95 -22.39
N TYR A 3 -0.52 -9.70 -22.14
CA TYR A 3 0.26 -8.85 -21.25
C TYR A 3 0.08 -9.34 -19.79
N THR A 4 1.18 -9.44 -19.07
CA THR A 4 1.17 -9.83 -17.65
C THR A 4 1.40 -8.59 -16.79
N SER A 5 0.34 -8.04 -16.24
CA SER A 5 0.40 -6.90 -15.34
C SER A 5 0.94 -7.28 -13.96
N THR A 6 1.62 -6.35 -13.32
CA THR A 6 1.99 -6.45 -11.89
C THR A 6 0.75 -6.39 -10.99
N TYR A 7 -0.35 -5.79 -11.48
CA TYR A 7 -1.63 -5.64 -10.80
C TYR A 7 -2.78 -6.26 -11.59
N PRO A 8 -2.81 -7.58 -11.80
CA PRO A 8 -3.67 -8.19 -12.80
C PRO A 8 -5.16 -7.91 -12.57
N LYS A 9 -5.63 -7.93 -11.34
CA LYS A 9 -7.05 -7.70 -11.03
C LYS A 9 -7.45 -6.23 -11.21
N THR A 10 -6.60 -5.30 -10.74
CA THR A 10 -6.84 -3.86 -10.91
C THR A 10 -6.71 -3.45 -12.37
N PHE A 11 -5.75 -4.03 -13.09
CA PHE A 11 -5.54 -3.80 -14.51
C PHE A 11 -6.75 -4.26 -15.33
N ASP A 12 -7.23 -5.50 -15.14
CA ASP A 12 -8.43 -6.00 -15.80
C ASP A 12 -9.66 -5.14 -15.51
N ARG A 13 -9.78 -4.67 -14.26
CA ARG A 13 -10.86 -3.78 -13.88
C ARG A 13 -10.78 -2.43 -14.60
N PHE A 14 -9.58 -1.88 -14.75
CA PHE A 14 -9.33 -0.67 -15.52
C PHE A 14 -9.66 -0.84 -17.00
N LEU A 15 -9.23 -1.93 -17.63
CA LEU A 15 -9.55 -2.22 -19.03
C LEU A 15 -11.06 -2.29 -19.24
N ARG A 16 -11.79 -3.00 -18.39
CA ARG A 16 -13.26 -3.08 -18.43
C ARG A 16 -13.90 -1.71 -18.22
N PHE A 17 -13.40 -0.91 -17.29
CA PHE A 17 -13.90 0.44 -17.04
C PHE A 17 -13.78 1.35 -18.27
N LYS A 18 -12.74 1.14 -19.08
CA LYS A 18 -12.49 1.84 -20.34
C LYS A 18 -13.08 1.15 -21.58
N ASN A 19 -13.86 0.06 -21.42
CA ASN A 19 -14.38 -0.77 -22.51
C ASN A 19 -13.28 -1.32 -23.44
N ILE A 20 -12.10 -1.55 -22.93
CA ILE A 20 -11.01 -2.21 -23.63
C ILE A 20 -11.22 -3.72 -23.44
N THR A 21 -11.55 -4.43 -24.52
CA THR A 21 -11.98 -5.84 -24.42
C THR A 21 -10.83 -6.84 -24.48
N GLU A 22 -9.66 -6.41 -24.93
CA GLU A 22 -8.53 -7.32 -25.17
C GLU A 22 -7.35 -7.04 -24.24
N ASN A 23 -6.93 -8.08 -23.53
CA ASN A 23 -5.73 -8.08 -22.69
C ASN A 23 -4.49 -8.59 -23.48
N THR A 24 -4.60 -8.72 -24.78
CA THR A 24 -3.51 -9.20 -25.64
C THR A 24 -3.10 -8.07 -26.57
N PRO A 25 -1.94 -7.43 -26.30
CA PRO A 25 -1.45 -6.39 -27.17
C PRO A 25 -1.11 -6.98 -28.55
N GLU A 26 -1.65 -6.37 -29.60
CA GLU A 26 -1.40 -6.78 -30.98
C GLU A 26 -0.08 -6.21 -31.54
N SER A 27 0.46 -5.18 -30.87
CA SER A 27 1.66 -4.47 -31.30
C SER A 27 2.63 -4.20 -30.15
N ALA A 28 3.88 -3.87 -30.48
CA ALA A 28 4.87 -3.40 -29.51
C ALA A 28 4.45 -2.08 -28.85
N GLU A 29 3.68 -1.25 -29.55
CA GLU A 29 3.15 0.01 -29.06
C GLU A 29 2.07 -0.20 -28.00
N GLU A 30 1.16 -1.14 -28.22
CA GLU A 30 0.16 -1.53 -27.20
C GLU A 30 0.81 -2.17 -25.99
N THR A 31 1.88 -2.95 -26.17
CA THR A 31 2.66 -3.49 -25.06
C THR A 31 3.25 -2.36 -24.19
N ARG A 32 3.77 -1.28 -24.83
CA ARG A 32 4.25 -0.09 -24.12
C ARG A 32 3.14 0.64 -23.40
N LEU A 33 1.97 0.77 -24.03
CA LEU A 33 0.79 1.41 -23.42
C LEU A 33 0.34 0.65 -22.17
N TYR A 34 0.28 -0.67 -22.23
CA TYR A 34 -0.09 -1.50 -21.07
C TYR A 34 0.95 -1.39 -19.94
N GLY A 35 2.23 -1.31 -20.27
CA GLY A 35 3.28 -0.99 -19.30
C GLY A 35 3.09 0.39 -18.65
N THR A 36 2.61 1.37 -19.40
CA THR A 36 2.26 2.70 -18.87
C THR A 36 1.08 2.63 -17.91
N PHE A 37 0.06 1.83 -18.19
CA PHE A 37 -1.06 1.62 -17.27
C PHE A 37 -0.60 1.00 -15.95
N ASP A 38 0.32 0.04 -15.97
CA ASP A 38 0.90 -0.52 -14.75
C ASP A 38 1.63 0.54 -13.89
N ILE A 39 2.38 1.43 -14.53
CA ILE A 39 3.05 2.56 -13.85
C ILE A 39 2.00 3.48 -13.20
N TRP A 40 0.93 3.79 -13.91
CA TRP A 40 -0.14 4.65 -13.36
C TRP A 40 -0.90 3.98 -12.22
N ILE A 41 -1.14 2.66 -12.30
CA ILE A 41 -1.75 1.89 -11.22
C ILE A 41 -0.84 1.91 -9.98
N ALA A 42 0.47 1.74 -10.15
CA ALA A 42 1.44 1.85 -9.06
C ALA A 42 1.35 3.22 -8.37
N GLY A 43 1.40 4.30 -9.15
CA GLY A 43 1.29 5.67 -8.64
C GLY A 43 -0.05 5.95 -7.95
N ALA A 44 -1.16 5.40 -8.45
CA ALA A 44 -2.46 5.50 -7.78
C ALA A 44 -2.45 4.83 -6.40
N PHE A 45 -1.84 3.66 -6.25
CA PHE A 45 -1.67 3.01 -4.94
C PHE A 45 -0.73 3.77 -4.02
N GLU A 46 0.31 4.41 -4.54
CA GLU A 46 1.18 5.30 -3.75
C GLU A 46 0.39 6.50 -3.21
N ALA A 47 -0.43 7.15 -4.04
CA ALA A 47 -1.28 8.25 -3.62
C ALA A 47 -2.31 7.82 -2.56
N ILE A 48 -2.92 6.65 -2.72
CA ILE A 48 -3.83 6.06 -1.72
C ILE A 48 -3.08 5.79 -0.41
N THR A 49 -1.88 5.22 -0.47
CA THR A 49 -1.02 4.96 0.69
C THR A 49 -0.65 6.25 1.42
N ALA A 50 -0.27 7.29 0.69
CA ALA A 50 0.04 8.60 1.25
C ALA A 50 -1.16 9.23 1.95
N TYR A 51 -2.35 9.16 1.34
CA TYR A 51 -3.58 9.67 1.94
C TYR A 51 -3.99 8.89 3.19
N CYS A 52 -3.87 7.57 3.15
CA CYS A 52 -4.24 6.71 4.28
C CYS A 52 -3.25 6.80 5.45
N GLY A 53 -2.05 7.35 5.25
CA GLY A 53 -1.00 7.41 6.26
C GLY A 53 -0.43 6.04 6.64
N GLN A 54 -0.75 4.99 5.89
CA GLN A 54 -0.29 3.62 6.11
C GLN A 54 -0.13 2.85 4.80
N VAL A 55 0.66 1.77 4.84
CA VAL A 55 0.85 0.90 3.69
C VAL A 55 -0.43 0.14 3.38
N VAL A 56 -1.01 0.38 2.20
CA VAL A 56 -2.22 -0.31 1.73
C VAL A 56 -1.86 -1.47 0.81
N GLN A 57 -0.89 -1.28 -0.08
CA GLN A 57 -0.40 -2.30 -0.99
C GLN A 57 0.61 -3.23 -0.30
N ALA A 58 0.61 -4.52 -0.68
CA ALA A 58 1.49 -5.52 -0.09
C ALA A 58 2.96 -5.12 -0.16
N THR A 59 3.57 -5.03 1.01
CA THR A 59 4.98 -4.72 1.21
C THR A 59 5.59 -5.74 2.15
N THR A 60 6.69 -6.36 1.74
CA THR A 60 7.42 -7.34 2.55
C THR A 60 8.54 -6.67 3.34
N GLY A 61 8.79 -7.18 4.55
CA GLY A 61 9.92 -6.73 5.37
C GLY A 61 9.83 -5.28 5.86
N LYS A 62 8.62 -4.71 5.96
CA LYS A 62 8.42 -3.39 6.54
C LYS A 62 8.88 -3.40 7.99
N VAL A 63 9.75 -2.45 8.35
CA VAL A 63 10.24 -2.32 9.72
C VAL A 63 9.51 -1.17 10.41
N TYR A 64 8.93 -1.46 11.57
CA TYR A 64 8.39 -0.48 12.51
C TYR A 64 9.31 -0.40 13.73
N THR A 65 9.62 0.81 14.14
CA THR A 65 10.43 1.06 15.35
C THR A 65 9.55 1.68 16.43
N PHE A 66 9.76 1.29 17.67
CA PHE A 66 9.03 1.82 18.81
C PHE A 66 9.93 1.87 20.05
N ASP A 67 9.47 2.59 21.06
CA ASP A 67 10.10 2.67 22.37
C ASP A 67 9.34 1.79 23.35
N PHE A 68 10.02 0.90 24.05
CA PHE A 68 9.39 0.07 25.08
C PHE A 68 8.84 0.89 26.25
N ASN A 69 9.41 2.08 26.51
CA ASN A 69 8.91 2.98 27.55
C ASN A 69 7.60 3.69 27.13
N ALA A 70 7.23 3.63 25.85
CA ALA A 70 6.00 4.20 25.31
C ALA A 70 4.91 3.15 25.06
N LEU A 71 5.02 1.95 25.66
CA LEU A 71 3.95 0.96 25.60
C LEU A 71 2.70 1.47 26.33
N VAL A 72 1.55 1.10 25.79
CA VAL A 72 0.25 1.42 26.42
C VAL A 72 -0.06 0.39 27.47
N ALA A 73 -0.23 0.84 28.71
CA ALA A 73 -0.64 -0.02 29.81
C ALA A 73 -2.14 -0.37 29.67
N GLU A 74 -2.48 -1.64 29.80
CA GLU A 74 -3.87 -2.10 29.82
C GLU A 74 -4.24 -2.53 31.26
N SER A 75 -5.51 -2.32 31.62
CA SER A 75 -6.04 -2.67 32.96
C SER A 75 -5.89 -4.15 33.31
N THR A 76 -5.65 -5.01 32.32
CA THR A 76 -5.42 -6.45 32.47
C THR A 76 -3.97 -6.79 32.85
N GLY A 77 -3.07 -5.81 32.94
CA GLY A 77 -1.67 -5.99 33.37
C GLY A 77 -0.68 -6.33 32.27
N ASN A 78 -1.10 -6.34 31.02
CA ASN A 78 -0.21 -6.55 29.88
C ASN A 78 -0.07 -5.24 29.10
N ASP A 79 1.18 -4.81 28.93
CA ASP A 79 1.47 -3.63 28.10
C ASP A 79 1.50 -4.02 26.62
N TYR A 80 1.05 -3.12 25.76
CA TYR A 80 1.07 -3.37 24.32
C TYR A 80 1.60 -2.19 23.52
N TYR A 81 2.13 -2.51 22.33
CA TYR A 81 2.42 -1.55 21.29
C TYR A 81 1.30 -1.52 20.26
N LEU A 82 0.79 -0.31 19.98
CA LEU A 82 -0.18 -0.10 18.92
C LEU A 82 0.55 0.06 17.59
N LEU A 83 0.42 -0.93 16.71
CA LEU A 83 0.98 -0.82 15.37
C LEU A 83 0.26 0.27 14.57
N PRO A 84 0.99 1.09 13.79
CA PRO A 84 0.38 2.11 12.93
C PRO A 84 -0.24 1.45 11.67
N VAL A 85 -1.17 0.52 11.89
CA VAL A 85 -1.85 -0.25 10.84
C VAL A 85 -3.31 -0.45 11.25
N LEU A 86 -4.23 0.09 10.46
CA LEU A 86 -5.67 0.03 10.69
C LEU A 86 -6.38 -0.65 9.52
N ASN A 87 -7.12 -1.72 9.80
CA ASN A 87 -7.91 -2.46 8.81
C ASN A 87 -7.12 -3.02 7.62
N VAL A 88 -5.81 -3.14 7.73
CA VAL A 88 -4.93 -3.69 6.70
C VAL A 88 -4.34 -5.01 7.21
N PRO A 89 -4.18 -6.04 6.36
CA PRO A 89 -3.52 -7.28 6.75
C PRO A 89 -2.08 -7.03 7.19
N ILE A 90 -1.67 -7.72 8.24
CA ILE A 90 -0.28 -7.71 8.70
C ILE A 90 0.10 -9.10 9.20
N THR A 91 1.30 -9.54 8.84
CA THR A 91 1.94 -10.74 9.36
C THR A 91 3.30 -10.36 9.91
N VAL A 92 3.47 -10.47 11.23
CA VAL A 92 4.74 -10.19 11.89
C VAL A 92 5.70 -11.34 11.59
N SER A 93 6.85 -11.02 11.02
CA SER A 93 7.90 -11.98 10.70
C SER A 93 8.88 -12.14 11.88
N SER A 94 9.24 -11.05 12.53
CA SER A 94 10.09 -11.06 13.71
C SER A 94 9.89 -9.79 14.54
N ILE A 95 10.15 -9.91 15.83
CA ILE A 95 10.27 -8.78 16.75
C ILE A 95 11.65 -8.85 17.39
N GLY A 96 12.33 -7.72 17.44
CA GLY A 96 13.62 -7.61 18.09
C GLY A 96 13.68 -6.39 19.00
N TYR A 97 14.70 -6.35 19.83
CA TYR A 97 14.95 -5.23 20.75
C TYR A 97 16.42 -4.87 20.83
N LYS A 98 16.69 -3.69 21.32
CA LYS A 98 17.99 -3.25 21.81
C LYS A 98 17.85 -2.76 23.24
N ARG A 99 18.87 -2.97 24.06
CA ARG A 99 18.93 -2.40 25.41
C ARG A 99 19.61 -1.03 25.42
N THR A 100 20.55 -0.84 24.49
CA THR A 100 21.23 0.44 24.29
C THR A 100 21.34 0.73 22.79
N VAL A 101 21.63 1.96 22.44
CA VAL A 101 21.80 2.39 21.04
C VAL A 101 22.94 1.64 20.33
N PHE A 102 23.93 1.15 21.09
CA PHE A 102 25.13 0.48 20.55
C PHE A 102 24.95 -1.03 20.36
N ASP A 103 23.88 -1.59 20.91
CA ASP A 103 23.65 -3.03 20.83
C ASP A 103 23.20 -3.47 19.44
N THR A 104 23.47 -4.72 19.09
CA THR A 104 22.83 -5.39 17.96
C THR A 104 21.38 -5.74 18.31
N VAL A 105 20.52 -5.84 17.29
CA VAL A 105 19.14 -6.26 17.50
C VAL A 105 19.09 -7.71 17.97
N THR A 106 18.48 -7.96 19.11
CA THR A 106 18.21 -9.29 19.64
C THR A 106 16.76 -9.68 19.36
N THR A 107 16.52 -10.86 18.82
CA THR A 107 15.15 -11.33 18.50
C THR A 107 14.42 -11.75 19.78
N ILE A 108 13.16 -11.33 19.91
CA ILE A 108 12.24 -11.77 20.96
C ILE A 108 11.61 -13.10 20.50
N SER A 109 11.51 -14.06 21.41
CA SER A 109 10.83 -15.34 21.13
C SER A 109 9.36 -15.11 20.79
N SER A 110 8.80 -15.87 19.84
CA SER A 110 7.39 -15.81 19.50
C SER A 110 6.47 -16.23 20.66
N SER A 111 6.98 -16.88 21.69
CA SER A 111 6.27 -17.18 22.94
C SER A 111 6.09 -15.97 23.85
N ASP A 112 6.91 -14.94 23.68
CA ASP A 112 6.98 -13.80 24.61
C ASP A 112 6.15 -12.60 24.13
N TYR A 113 5.47 -12.72 22.98
CA TYR A 113 4.53 -11.70 22.48
C TYR A 113 3.30 -12.32 21.80
N SER A 114 2.25 -11.54 21.70
CA SER A 114 1.00 -11.92 21.01
C SER A 114 0.49 -10.78 20.16
N LEU A 115 0.17 -11.06 18.88
CA LEU A 115 -0.50 -10.11 17.99
C LEU A 115 -2.01 -10.29 18.08
N GLN A 116 -2.73 -9.26 18.46
CA GLN A 116 -4.18 -9.24 18.52
C GLN A 116 -4.76 -8.13 17.64
N THR A 117 -6.02 -8.32 17.24
CA THR A 117 -6.79 -7.30 16.53
C THR A 117 -7.98 -6.91 17.41
N VAL A 118 -8.00 -5.65 17.84
CA VAL A 118 -9.04 -5.09 18.68
C VAL A 118 -9.65 -3.88 17.97
N ASN A 119 -10.93 -3.95 17.60
CA ASN A 119 -11.62 -2.88 16.84
C ASN A 119 -10.90 -2.42 15.56
N GLY A 120 -10.23 -3.36 14.87
CA GLY A 120 -9.45 -3.06 13.66
C GLY A 120 -8.01 -2.62 13.90
N GLU A 121 -7.67 -2.24 15.12
CA GLU A 121 -6.32 -1.92 15.56
C GLU A 121 -5.48 -3.20 15.74
N LYS A 122 -4.21 -3.11 15.42
CA LYS A 122 -3.24 -4.19 15.60
C LYS A 122 -2.40 -3.91 16.83
N ARG A 123 -2.54 -4.74 17.86
CA ARG A 123 -1.84 -4.60 19.14
C ARG A 123 -0.88 -5.75 19.34
N ILE A 124 0.37 -5.46 19.69
CA ILE A 124 1.35 -6.45 20.11
C ILE A 124 1.50 -6.36 21.62
N TYR A 125 1.09 -7.42 22.29
CA TYR A 125 1.24 -7.58 23.73
C TYR A 125 2.55 -8.27 24.04
N PHE A 126 3.28 -7.81 25.03
CA PHE A 126 4.53 -8.38 25.49
C PHE A 126 4.37 -8.98 26.89
N GLN A 127 4.86 -10.21 27.10
CA GLN A 127 4.84 -10.83 28.42
C GLN A 127 5.91 -10.25 29.35
N THR A 128 7.10 -10.00 28.80
CA THR A 128 8.23 -9.43 29.54
C THR A 128 9.00 -8.49 28.62
N TRP A 129 9.29 -7.28 29.11
CA TRP A 129 10.02 -6.28 28.33
C TRP A 129 10.97 -5.42 29.19
N SER A 130 11.13 -5.76 30.47
CA SER A 130 11.99 -4.99 31.38
C SER A 130 13.43 -4.92 30.89
N GLY A 131 13.99 -3.70 30.85
CA GLY A 131 15.35 -3.43 30.41
C GLY A 131 15.54 -3.37 28.89
N TYR A 132 14.43 -3.32 28.10
CA TYR A 132 14.48 -3.03 26.67
C TYR A 132 14.29 -1.52 26.46
N ASP A 133 15.00 -0.98 25.44
CA ASP A 133 14.90 0.43 25.06
C ASP A 133 14.13 0.57 23.76
N LYS A 134 14.70 0.12 22.65
CA LYS A 134 14.10 0.21 21.32
C LYS A 134 13.61 -1.13 20.82
N GLY A 135 12.38 -1.15 20.30
CA GLY A 135 11.78 -2.29 19.63
C GLY A 135 11.78 -2.15 18.11
N TYR A 136 11.90 -3.28 17.42
CA TYR A 136 11.91 -3.40 15.96
C TYR A 136 10.97 -4.51 15.56
N ILE A 137 9.93 -4.19 14.78
CA ILE A 137 8.97 -5.15 14.27
C ILE A 137 9.17 -5.25 12.78
N THR A 138 9.55 -6.43 12.28
CA THR A 138 9.59 -6.72 10.85
C THR A 138 8.31 -7.44 10.46
N ALA A 139 7.59 -6.92 9.49
CA ALA A 139 6.30 -7.45 9.10
C ALA A 139 6.05 -7.35 7.59
N ASN A 140 5.21 -8.24 7.09
CA ASN A 140 4.58 -8.11 5.79
C ASN A 140 3.22 -7.44 5.99
N VAL A 141 2.98 -6.34 5.29
CA VAL A 141 1.81 -5.46 5.48
C VAL A 141 1.16 -5.18 4.15
N GLY A 142 -0.15 -5.03 4.14
CA GLY A 142 -0.89 -4.61 2.96
C GLY A 142 -1.63 -5.74 2.26
N TYR A 143 -2.43 -5.35 1.29
CA TYR A 143 -3.19 -6.26 0.46
C TYR A 143 -2.41 -6.60 -0.81
N THR A 144 -2.38 -7.86 -1.19
CA THR A 144 -2.04 -8.24 -2.57
C THR A 144 -3.13 -7.74 -3.52
N ASP A 145 -2.83 -7.56 -4.80
CA ASP A 145 -3.82 -7.12 -5.79
C ASP A 145 -5.07 -8.03 -5.80
N THR A 146 -4.87 -9.33 -5.61
CA THR A 146 -5.96 -10.33 -5.56
C THR A 146 -6.90 -10.13 -4.36
N ASN A 147 -6.35 -9.76 -3.20
CA ASN A 147 -7.08 -9.62 -1.94
C ASN A 147 -7.45 -8.16 -1.63
N MET A 148 -7.07 -7.23 -2.52
CA MET A 148 -7.36 -5.81 -2.35
C MET A 148 -8.87 -5.58 -2.29
N PRO A 149 -9.38 -4.82 -1.31
CA PRO A 149 -10.80 -4.47 -1.24
C PRO A 149 -11.26 -3.76 -2.51
N GLU A 150 -12.44 -4.12 -3.01
CA GLU A 150 -12.95 -3.64 -4.30
C GLU A 150 -13.00 -2.11 -4.41
N TRP A 151 -13.36 -1.43 -3.34
CA TRP A 151 -13.41 0.04 -3.32
C TRP A 151 -12.02 0.70 -3.35
N VAL A 152 -10.97 0.08 -2.77
CA VAL A 152 -9.59 0.56 -2.93
C VAL A 152 -9.16 0.41 -4.39
N GLN A 153 -9.46 -0.74 -5.00
CA GLN A 153 -9.24 -0.95 -6.44
C GLN A 153 -10.04 0.04 -7.28
N GLN A 154 -11.29 0.31 -6.91
CA GLN A 154 -12.14 1.26 -7.63
C GLN A 154 -11.53 2.67 -7.60
N VAL A 155 -11.04 3.12 -6.44
CA VAL A 155 -10.35 4.42 -6.34
C VAL A 155 -9.11 4.44 -7.24
N ALA A 156 -8.29 3.39 -7.21
CA ALA A 156 -7.12 3.30 -8.08
C ALA A 156 -7.50 3.36 -9.57
N VAL A 157 -8.52 2.61 -9.98
CA VAL A 157 -9.03 2.60 -11.36
C VAL A 157 -9.54 3.97 -11.78
N GLU A 158 -10.30 4.68 -10.92
CA GLU A 158 -10.81 6.01 -11.22
C GLU A 158 -9.67 7.03 -11.38
N LEU A 159 -8.65 6.99 -10.51
CA LEU A 159 -7.47 7.83 -10.63
C LEU A 159 -6.70 7.58 -11.93
N VAL A 160 -6.48 6.32 -12.29
CA VAL A 160 -5.84 5.96 -13.56
C VAL A 160 -6.68 6.40 -14.76
N ALA A 161 -8.00 6.32 -14.65
CA ALA A 161 -8.91 6.74 -15.70
C ALA A 161 -8.92 8.27 -15.94
N GLU A 162 -8.73 9.04 -14.88
CA GLU A 162 -8.55 10.49 -14.96
C GLU A 162 -7.25 10.83 -15.73
N ILE A 163 -6.13 10.20 -15.34
CA ILE A 163 -4.84 10.38 -16.03
C ILE A 163 -4.92 9.97 -17.50
N TYR A 164 -5.58 8.84 -17.77
CA TYR A 164 -5.78 8.37 -19.14
C TYR A 164 -6.57 9.38 -19.98
N ALA A 165 -7.62 9.99 -19.41
CA ALA A 165 -8.39 11.02 -20.09
C ALA A 165 -7.56 12.29 -20.34
N GLU A 166 -6.80 12.74 -19.34
CA GLU A 166 -5.92 13.92 -19.45
C GLU A 166 -4.76 13.71 -20.43
N SER A 167 -4.26 12.47 -20.53
CA SER A 167 -3.17 12.13 -21.46
C SER A 167 -3.55 12.28 -22.92
N GLY A 168 -4.85 12.38 -23.24
CA GLY A 168 -5.37 12.40 -24.59
C GLY A 168 -5.19 11.08 -25.36
N LEU A 169 -4.73 10.03 -24.69
CA LEU A 169 -4.65 8.68 -25.28
C LEU A 169 -6.03 8.06 -25.47
N GLY A 170 -7.04 8.57 -24.74
CA GLY A 170 -8.43 8.10 -24.81
C GLY A 170 -9.21 8.62 -26.02
N ASP A 171 -8.81 9.72 -26.63
CA ASP A 171 -9.60 10.41 -27.66
C ASP A 171 -9.17 10.10 -29.10
N SER A 172 -8.04 9.42 -29.31
CA SER A 172 -7.58 9.15 -30.67
C SER A 172 -6.98 7.77 -30.84
N ARG A 173 -7.67 6.92 -31.58
CA ARG A 173 -7.09 5.72 -32.19
C ARG A 173 -5.95 6.00 -33.19
N LEU A 174 -5.63 7.28 -33.44
CA LEU A 174 -4.69 7.74 -34.46
C LEU A 174 -3.51 8.59 -33.93
N GLY A 175 -3.37 8.79 -32.62
CA GLY A 175 -2.36 9.73 -32.08
C GLY A 175 -1.46 9.17 -30.99
N VAL A 176 -1.46 7.85 -30.77
CA VAL A 176 -0.73 7.23 -29.65
C VAL A 176 0.78 7.44 -29.75
N SER A 177 1.37 7.41 -30.96
CA SER A 177 2.80 7.56 -31.16
C SER A 177 3.37 8.95 -30.85
N GLN A 178 2.63 10.01 -31.10
CA GLN A 178 3.12 11.38 -30.92
C GLN A 178 2.99 11.92 -29.48
N LYS A 179 2.04 11.41 -28.71
CA LYS A 179 1.82 11.87 -27.33
C LYS A 179 2.57 11.05 -26.27
N ALA A 180 2.91 9.79 -26.56
CA ALA A 180 3.71 8.97 -25.66
C ALA A 180 5.13 9.51 -25.46
N GLU A 181 5.71 10.18 -26.46
CA GLU A 181 7.04 10.80 -26.34
C GLU A 181 7.08 12.01 -25.40
N SER A 182 5.97 12.76 -25.27
CA SER A 182 5.91 13.91 -24.35
C SER A 182 5.77 13.48 -22.86
N PHE A 183 5.42 12.24 -22.58
CA PHE A 183 5.28 11.72 -21.21
C PHE A 183 6.56 11.19 -20.59
N GLN A 184 7.61 10.92 -21.38
CA GLN A 184 8.90 10.45 -20.87
C GLN A 184 9.66 11.48 -20.00
N GLY A 185 9.22 12.74 -19.95
CA GLY A 185 9.80 13.81 -19.14
C GLY A 185 9.18 14.04 -17.77
N ILE A 186 8.12 13.34 -17.39
CA ILE A 186 7.41 13.58 -16.13
C ILE A 186 7.81 12.54 -15.09
N SER A 187 8.94 12.76 -14.44
CA SER A 187 9.43 12.01 -13.27
C SER A 187 8.95 12.63 -11.95
N GLY A 188 7.69 12.91 -11.80
CA GLY A 188 7.13 13.49 -10.57
C GLY A 188 5.81 12.83 -10.21
N THR A 189 5.87 11.76 -9.45
CA THR A 189 4.75 10.85 -9.12
C THR A 189 3.62 11.48 -8.30
N ASN A 190 3.81 12.63 -7.68
CA ASN A 190 2.84 13.17 -6.71
C ASN A 190 1.88 14.25 -7.22
N ALA A 191 2.04 14.73 -8.45
CA ALA A 191 1.27 15.87 -8.96
C ALA A 191 -0.04 15.48 -9.66
N PHE A 192 -0.24 14.22 -10.03
CA PHE A 192 -1.31 13.79 -10.93
C PHE A 192 -2.48 13.08 -10.26
N TYR A 193 -2.31 12.58 -9.03
CA TYR A 193 -3.37 11.81 -8.35
C TYR A 193 -4.13 12.68 -7.37
N ASN A 194 -5.20 13.32 -7.84
CA ASN A 194 -6.02 14.17 -6.98
C ASN A 194 -7.21 13.39 -6.43
N LEU A 195 -7.12 13.02 -5.14
CA LEU A 195 -8.20 12.32 -4.45
C LEU A 195 -9.39 13.24 -4.21
N THR A 196 -10.50 12.99 -4.90
CA THR A 196 -11.76 13.70 -4.71
C THR A 196 -12.35 13.42 -3.32
N GLU A 197 -13.30 14.21 -2.86
CA GLU A 197 -14.00 13.98 -1.59
C GLU A 197 -14.75 12.63 -1.58
N ARG A 198 -15.20 12.15 -2.73
CA ARG A 198 -15.76 10.80 -2.87
C ARG A 198 -14.72 9.73 -2.59
N HIS A 199 -13.52 9.83 -3.18
CA HIS A 199 -12.40 8.91 -2.95
C HIS A 199 -12.01 8.90 -1.47
N LYS A 200 -11.89 10.05 -0.84
CA LYS A 200 -11.57 10.17 0.60
C LYS A 200 -12.61 9.51 1.48
N LYS A 201 -13.91 9.64 1.16
CA LYS A 201 -14.97 8.93 1.90
C LYS A 201 -14.86 7.41 1.77
N MET A 202 -14.51 6.90 0.59
CA MET A 202 -14.31 5.46 0.36
C MET A 202 -13.11 4.92 1.13
N LEU A 203 -12.05 5.72 1.27
CA LEU A 203 -10.81 5.35 1.94
C LEU A 203 -10.82 5.60 3.45
N LYS A 204 -11.83 6.30 3.97
CA LYS A 204 -11.87 6.76 5.38
C LYS A 204 -11.56 5.67 6.41
N LYS A 205 -12.05 4.46 6.21
CA LYS A 205 -11.82 3.36 7.16
C LYS A 205 -10.37 2.81 7.17
N TYR A 206 -9.57 3.18 6.16
CA TYR A 206 -8.15 2.83 6.07
C TYR A 206 -7.25 4.01 6.42
N THR A 207 -7.82 5.17 6.72
CA THR A 207 -7.04 6.36 7.08
C THR A 207 -6.60 6.25 8.53
N LEU A 208 -5.30 6.25 8.72
CA LEU A 208 -4.69 6.27 10.04
C LEU A 208 -4.76 7.71 10.58
N ILE A 209 -5.58 7.94 11.59
CA ILE A 209 -5.57 9.20 12.34
C ILE A 209 -4.52 9.01 13.43
N LEU A 210 -3.31 9.51 13.19
CA LEU A 210 -2.31 9.59 14.24
C LEU A 210 -2.77 10.65 15.26
N PRO A 211 -2.72 10.33 16.55
CA PRO A 211 -3.06 11.28 17.62
C PRO A 211 -2.09 12.45 17.66
#